data_d63fb648c84d63f57d06130eb8411625
#
_entry.id   d63fb648c84d63f57d06130eb8411625
#
_cell.length_a   1.000
_cell.length_b   1.000
_cell.length_c   1.000
_cell.angle_alpha   90.00
_cell.angle_beta   90.00
_cell.angle_gamma   90.00
#
_symmetry.space_group_name_H-M   'P 1'
#
loop_
_entity.id
_entity.type
_entity.pdbx_description
1 polymer ?
#
loop_
_entity_poly.entity_id
_entity_poly.type
_entity_poly.pdbx_seq_one_letter_code
_entity_poly.pdbx_strand_id
1 'polypeptide(L)'
;HPGETLSGSSLTYSLGGKGANQAAAAAHSGTTVAFVGAVGSDPSGQRLRSDLASHGVDVTHLREVEGPSGTALITVAASGENTIILDAGANATVTVEPAKASLFPSPADIVVLQAEIPAEANAAALAWAHSFGARVLLNLAPARPTYADFMARVDILVVNETEAGLTLGMPAPASPTEAIGIARALRGLGPKHVMVTLGADGAAWASGSEAGHCPALTLGEAVD
;
A
#
# COMPACT_ATOMS: atom_id res chain seq x y z
N HIS A 1 25.79 15.50 -1.97
CA HIS A 1 26.43 15.33 -3.26
C HIS A 1 27.31 14.07 -3.27
N PRO A 2 27.65 13.48 -4.43
CA PRO A 2 28.56 12.35 -4.50
C PRO A 2 29.90 12.67 -3.81
N GLY A 3 30.33 11.79 -2.88
CA GLY A 3 31.57 11.97 -2.08
C GLY A 3 31.41 12.79 -0.81
N GLU A 4 30.21 13.28 -0.51
CA GLU A 4 29.92 14.04 0.72
C GLU A 4 29.56 13.08 1.87
N THR A 5 30.10 13.35 3.07
CA THR A 5 29.73 12.68 4.32
C THR A 5 28.84 13.61 5.12
N LEU A 6 27.63 13.18 5.42
CA LEU A 6 26.66 13.95 6.20
C LEU A 6 26.55 13.35 7.61
N SER A 7 26.46 14.22 8.62
CA SER A 7 26.17 13.81 9.99
C SER A 7 24.67 14.01 10.27
N GLY A 8 24.01 12.94 10.70
CA GLY A 8 22.63 12.98 11.19
C GLY A 8 22.56 13.39 12.65
N SER A 9 21.44 13.96 13.08
CA SER A 9 21.19 14.35 14.48
C SER A 9 20.57 13.22 15.31
N SER A 10 19.80 12.31 14.68
CA SER A 10 19.15 11.20 15.34
C SER A 10 18.92 10.06 14.37
N LEU A 11 18.86 8.83 14.90
CA LEU A 11 18.42 7.65 14.17
C LEU A 11 17.33 6.96 14.97
N THR A 12 16.14 6.84 14.39
CA THR A 12 15.01 6.14 14.97
C THR A 12 14.65 4.93 14.14
N TYR A 13 14.18 3.87 14.79
CA TYR A 13 13.69 2.67 14.13
C TYR A 13 12.19 2.56 14.41
N SER A 14 11.40 2.45 13.37
CA SER A 14 9.98 2.16 13.46
C SER A 14 9.63 0.93 12.63
N LEU A 15 8.63 0.18 13.07
CA LEU A 15 8.03 -0.86 12.26
C LEU A 15 7.16 -0.20 11.19
N GLY A 16 7.08 -0.81 10.02
CA GLY A 16 6.35 -0.22 8.89
C GLY A 16 6.17 -1.22 7.76
N GLY A 17 5.98 -0.67 6.57
CA GLY A 17 5.55 -1.36 5.38
C GLY A 17 4.05 -1.14 5.14
N LYS A 18 3.70 -0.73 3.92
CA LYS A 18 2.30 -0.36 3.59
C LYS A 18 1.31 -1.48 3.90
N GLY A 19 1.67 -2.72 3.58
CA GLY A 19 0.83 -3.89 3.89
C GLY A 19 0.62 -4.09 5.39
N ALA A 20 1.69 -4.02 6.19
CA ALA A 20 1.63 -4.19 7.64
C ALA A 20 0.77 -3.07 8.29
N ASN A 21 1.01 -1.82 7.90
CA ASN A 21 0.24 -0.68 8.42
C ASN A 21 -1.26 -0.81 8.10
N GLN A 22 -1.60 -1.22 6.88
CA GLN A 22 -3.00 -1.42 6.46
C GLN A 22 -3.64 -2.61 7.18
N ALA A 23 -2.91 -3.70 7.40
CA ALA A 23 -3.38 -4.86 8.15
C ALA A 23 -3.69 -4.50 9.61
N ALA A 24 -2.77 -3.78 10.28
CA ALA A 24 -2.98 -3.31 11.65
C ALA A 24 -4.19 -2.36 11.75
N ALA A 25 -4.30 -1.39 10.82
CA ALA A 25 -5.42 -0.46 10.78
C ALA A 25 -6.78 -1.17 10.57
N ALA A 26 -6.83 -2.16 9.68
CA ALA A 26 -8.03 -2.96 9.46
C ALA A 26 -8.41 -3.77 10.70
N ALA A 27 -7.44 -4.41 11.35
CA ALA A 27 -7.68 -5.16 12.59
C ALA A 27 -8.18 -4.25 13.71
N HIS A 28 -7.59 -3.07 13.90
CA HIS A 28 -8.06 -2.06 14.86
C HIS A 28 -9.48 -1.55 14.56
N SER A 29 -9.90 -1.61 13.30
CA SER A 29 -11.28 -1.29 12.89
C SER A 29 -12.28 -2.42 13.14
N GLY A 30 -11.85 -3.53 13.76
CA GLY A 30 -12.69 -4.67 14.13
C GLY A 30 -12.85 -5.72 13.03
N THR A 31 -12.04 -5.67 11.96
CA THR A 31 -12.07 -6.65 10.87
C THR A 31 -11.11 -7.80 11.18
N THR A 32 -11.51 -9.03 10.86
CA THR A 32 -10.59 -10.18 10.83
C THR A 32 -9.63 -10.04 9.67
N VAL A 33 -8.32 -10.10 9.94
CA VAL A 33 -7.27 -9.90 8.95
C VAL A 33 -6.32 -11.08 8.93
N ALA A 34 -6.10 -11.68 7.75
CA ALA A 34 -5.02 -12.62 7.48
C ALA A 34 -3.94 -11.93 6.63
N PHE A 35 -2.69 -11.99 7.06
CA PHE A 35 -1.58 -11.33 6.40
C PHE A 35 -0.70 -12.31 5.65
N VAL A 36 -0.61 -12.14 4.33
CA VAL A 36 0.25 -12.92 3.44
C VAL A 36 1.47 -12.09 3.08
N GLY A 37 2.67 -12.55 3.43
CA GLY A 37 3.89 -11.78 3.23
C GLY A 37 5.16 -12.57 3.52
N ALA A 38 6.28 -11.85 3.57
CA ALA A 38 7.56 -12.42 4.00
C ALA A 38 8.33 -11.42 4.86
N VAL A 39 9.04 -11.95 5.85
CA VAL A 39 10.03 -11.24 6.66
C VAL A 39 11.36 -11.97 6.60
N GLY A 40 12.44 -11.28 6.85
CA GLY A 40 13.77 -11.90 6.98
C GLY A 40 13.93 -12.66 8.28
N SER A 41 14.96 -13.51 8.33
CA SER A 41 15.43 -14.21 9.55
C SER A 41 16.24 -13.28 10.45
N ASP A 42 15.93 -12.01 10.47
CA ASP A 42 16.60 -10.95 11.24
C ASP A 42 15.74 -10.46 12.42
N PRO A 43 16.31 -9.69 13.37
CA PRO A 43 15.55 -9.13 14.50
C PRO A 43 14.38 -8.25 14.08
N SER A 44 14.44 -7.59 12.92
CA SER A 44 13.35 -6.78 12.37
C SER A 44 12.16 -7.64 11.95
N GLY A 45 12.42 -8.78 11.32
CA GLY A 45 11.38 -9.75 10.93
C GLY A 45 10.64 -10.31 12.13
N GLN A 46 11.36 -10.65 13.20
CA GLN A 46 10.75 -11.15 14.45
C GLN A 46 9.86 -10.07 15.11
N ARG A 47 10.33 -8.81 15.13
CA ARG A 47 9.55 -7.69 15.67
C ARG A 47 8.29 -7.43 14.85
N LEU A 48 8.41 -7.38 13.52
CA LEU A 48 7.26 -7.19 12.61
C LEU A 48 6.19 -8.27 12.80
N ARG A 49 6.60 -9.53 12.90
CA ARG A 49 5.67 -10.65 13.18
C ARG A 49 4.96 -10.48 14.52
N SER A 50 5.71 -10.19 15.59
CA SER A 50 5.15 -10.00 16.92
C SER A 50 4.22 -8.80 16.99
N ASP A 51 4.57 -7.70 16.33
CA ASP A 51 3.79 -6.48 16.30
C ASP A 51 2.44 -6.71 15.59
N LEU A 52 2.44 -7.28 14.39
CA LEU A 52 1.22 -7.62 13.67
C LEU A 52 0.31 -8.55 14.49
N ALA A 53 0.89 -9.58 15.10
CA ALA A 53 0.12 -10.49 15.96
C ALA A 53 -0.48 -9.77 17.17
N SER A 54 0.23 -8.80 17.77
CA SER A 54 -0.26 -8.01 18.90
C SER A 54 -1.46 -7.12 18.54
N HIS A 55 -1.56 -6.74 17.27
CA HIS A 55 -2.71 -6.01 16.70
C HIS A 55 -3.87 -6.91 16.30
N GLY A 56 -3.78 -8.23 16.55
CA GLY A 56 -4.85 -9.18 16.22
C GLY A 56 -4.84 -9.64 14.76
N VAL A 57 -3.76 -9.41 14.02
CA VAL A 57 -3.58 -9.89 12.65
C VAL A 57 -3.14 -11.36 12.66
N ASP A 58 -3.79 -12.21 11.88
CA ASP A 58 -3.34 -13.59 11.65
C ASP A 58 -2.07 -13.58 10.78
N VAL A 59 -0.96 -13.98 11.38
CA VAL A 59 0.38 -14.03 10.76
C VAL A 59 0.78 -15.46 10.32
N THR A 60 -0.17 -16.39 10.25
CA THR A 60 0.09 -17.78 9.83
C THR A 60 0.76 -17.86 8.46
N HIS A 61 0.40 -16.93 7.56
CA HIS A 61 0.94 -16.86 6.19
C HIS A 61 2.07 -15.83 6.01
N LEU A 62 2.60 -15.28 7.10
CA LEU A 62 3.80 -14.44 7.09
C LEU A 62 5.03 -15.36 7.17
N ARG A 63 5.67 -15.60 6.01
CA ARG A 63 6.83 -16.50 5.92
C ARG A 63 8.09 -15.84 6.46
N GLU A 64 8.94 -16.61 7.10
CA GLU A 64 10.33 -16.23 7.37
C GLU A 64 11.21 -16.78 6.24
N VAL A 65 12.08 -15.93 5.69
CA VAL A 65 13.05 -16.29 4.65
C VAL A 65 14.45 -15.91 5.08
N GLU A 66 15.46 -16.58 4.57
CA GLU A 66 16.86 -16.25 4.85
C GLU A 66 17.18 -14.85 4.31
N GLY A 67 17.91 -14.06 5.11
CA GLY A 67 18.34 -12.71 4.77
C GLY A 67 17.57 -11.60 5.50
N PRO A 68 17.73 -10.35 5.08
CA PRO A 68 17.14 -9.20 5.75
C PRO A 68 15.65 -9.02 5.43
N SER A 69 14.91 -8.48 6.38
CA SER A 69 13.58 -7.93 6.14
C SER A 69 13.65 -6.70 5.23
N GLY A 70 12.56 -6.41 4.50
CA GLY A 70 12.45 -5.20 3.71
C GLY A 70 12.65 -3.96 4.61
N THR A 71 13.42 -2.99 4.13
CA THR A 71 13.82 -1.82 4.90
C THR A 71 13.65 -0.54 4.08
N ALA A 72 13.13 0.52 4.71
CA ALA A 72 13.13 1.86 4.17
C ALA A 72 14.11 2.72 5.00
N LEU A 73 15.13 3.27 4.36
CA LEU A 73 15.98 4.30 4.95
C LEU A 73 15.41 5.66 4.57
N ILE A 74 14.90 6.37 5.57
CA ILE A 74 14.29 7.69 5.38
C ILE A 74 15.24 8.74 5.97
N THR A 75 15.73 9.63 5.13
CA THR A 75 16.49 10.80 5.55
C THR A 75 15.61 12.04 5.43
N VAL A 76 15.50 12.78 6.53
CA VAL A 76 14.74 14.03 6.59
C VAL A 76 15.72 15.18 6.66
N ALA A 77 15.68 16.08 5.69
CA ALA A 77 16.50 17.29 5.68
C ALA A 77 15.94 18.33 6.66
N ALA A 78 16.75 19.32 7.03
CA ALA A 78 16.31 20.44 7.89
C ALA A 78 15.16 21.26 7.26
N SER A 79 14.98 21.18 5.94
CA SER A 79 13.84 21.77 5.22
C SER A 79 12.52 21.00 5.40
N GLY A 80 12.55 19.79 6.00
CA GLY A 80 11.41 18.88 6.08
C GLY A 80 11.26 17.97 4.85
N GLU A 81 12.08 18.15 3.80
CA GLU A 81 12.08 17.24 2.65
C GLU A 81 12.68 15.89 3.03
N ASN A 82 12.06 14.81 2.54
CA ASN A 82 12.55 13.46 2.78
C ASN A 82 13.10 12.82 1.51
N THR A 83 14.09 11.96 1.72
CA THR A 83 14.60 11.05 0.69
C THR A 83 14.48 9.63 1.23
N ILE A 84 13.85 8.77 0.45
CA ILE A 84 13.56 7.38 0.83
C ILE A 84 14.34 6.43 -0.08
N ILE A 85 15.15 5.58 0.52
CA ILE A 85 15.84 4.47 -0.15
C ILE A 85 15.17 3.18 0.32
N LEU A 86 14.67 2.39 -0.62
CA LEU A 86 14.00 1.13 -0.33
C LEU A 86 14.94 -0.04 -0.64
N ASP A 87 15.13 -0.92 0.33
CA ASP A 87 15.65 -2.27 0.11
C ASP A 87 14.47 -3.24 0.27
N ALA A 88 14.13 -3.94 -0.81
CA ALA A 88 13.01 -4.87 -0.80
C ALA A 88 13.22 -6.06 0.16
N GLY A 89 14.47 -6.52 0.33
CA GLY A 89 14.78 -7.64 1.21
C GLY A 89 13.82 -8.82 1.00
N ALA A 90 13.27 -9.35 2.07
CA ALA A 90 12.29 -10.43 2.06
C ALA A 90 11.05 -10.15 1.20
N ASN A 91 10.64 -8.88 1.03
CA ASN A 91 9.47 -8.53 0.21
C ASN A 91 9.63 -8.97 -1.25
N ALA A 92 10.88 -9.00 -1.77
CA ALA A 92 11.15 -9.48 -3.12
C ALA A 92 10.85 -10.97 -3.32
N THR A 93 10.68 -11.74 -2.25
CA THR A 93 10.42 -13.19 -2.28
C THR A 93 8.94 -13.54 -2.10
N VAL A 94 8.07 -12.53 -1.94
CA VAL A 94 6.65 -12.78 -1.70
C VAL A 94 6.01 -13.46 -2.89
N THR A 95 5.26 -14.51 -2.60
CA THR A 95 4.40 -15.24 -3.53
C THR A 95 3.15 -15.69 -2.78
N VAL A 96 2.03 -15.83 -3.47
CA VAL A 96 0.74 -16.23 -2.87
C VAL A 96 0.55 -17.73 -2.83
N GLU A 97 1.37 -18.52 -3.53
CA GLU A 97 1.18 -19.97 -3.67
C GLU A 97 1.10 -20.73 -2.33
N PRO A 98 1.94 -20.41 -1.32
CA PRO A 98 1.82 -21.07 -0.02
C PRO A 98 0.50 -20.80 0.71
N ALA A 99 -0.06 -19.59 0.55
CA ALA A 99 -1.31 -19.22 1.19
C ALA A 99 -2.53 -19.89 0.53
N LYS A 100 -2.47 -20.14 -0.78
CA LYS A 100 -3.57 -20.78 -1.54
C LYS A 100 -3.93 -22.18 -1.03
N ALA A 101 -3.02 -22.84 -0.33
CA ALA A 101 -3.25 -24.18 0.20
C ALA A 101 -4.24 -24.21 1.39
N SER A 102 -4.39 -23.10 2.13
CA SER A 102 -5.15 -23.07 3.38
C SER A 102 -5.97 -21.80 3.58
N LEU A 103 -5.84 -20.80 2.72
CA LEU A 103 -6.59 -19.55 2.78
C LEU A 103 -7.55 -19.48 1.59
N PHE A 104 -8.83 -19.34 1.88
CA PHE A 104 -9.91 -19.36 0.88
C PHE A 104 -10.76 -18.11 1.02
N PRO A 105 -10.48 -17.03 0.24
CA PRO A 105 -11.31 -15.83 0.25
C PRO A 105 -12.76 -16.14 -0.14
N SER A 106 -13.68 -15.34 0.35
CA SER A 106 -15.11 -15.40 0.01
C SER A 106 -15.56 -14.13 -0.74
N PRO A 107 -16.74 -14.11 -1.34
CA PRO A 107 -17.27 -12.89 -1.98
C PRO A 107 -17.47 -11.70 -1.00
N ALA A 108 -17.50 -11.96 0.30
CA ALA A 108 -17.58 -10.92 1.32
C ALA A 108 -16.22 -10.29 1.63
N ASP A 109 -15.12 -10.95 1.25
CA ASP A 109 -13.78 -10.52 1.60
C ASP A 109 -13.24 -9.49 0.59
N ILE A 110 -12.24 -8.73 1.06
CA ILE A 110 -11.44 -7.80 0.24
C ILE A 110 -9.98 -8.21 0.37
N VAL A 111 -9.34 -8.51 -0.74
CA VAL A 111 -7.89 -8.71 -0.81
C VAL A 111 -7.24 -7.35 -1.06
N VAL A 112 -6.40 -6.91 -0.13
CA VAL A 112 -5.73 -5.60 -0.17
C VAL A 112 -4.30 -5.78 -0.63
N LEU A 113 -3.92 -5.09 -1.70
CA LEU A 113 -2.63 -5.16 -2.35
C LEU A 113 -1.92 -3.79 -2.34
N GLN A 114 -0.59 -3.81 -2.35
CA GLN A 114 0.27 -2.63 -2.50
C GLN A 114 1.39 -2.92 -3.51
N ALA A 115 2.13 -1.88 -3.93
CA ALA A 115 3.19 -2.05 -4.93
C ALA A 115 4.60 -2.26 -4.30
N GLU A 116 4.69 -2.81 -3.09
CA GLU A 116 5.95 -3.07 -2.38
C GLU A 116 6.45 -4.52 -2.52
N ILE A 117 5.68 -5.39 -3.21
CA ILE A 117 6.03 -6.77 -3.54
C ILE A 117 6.13 -6.95 -5.06
N PRO A 118 6.63 -8.10 -5.57
CA PRO A 118 6.67 -8.36 -7.00
C PRO A 118 5.32 -8.21 -7.68
N ALA A 119 5.29 -7.57 -8.87
CA ALA A 119 4.05 -7.32 -9.60
C ALA A 119 3.35 -8.64 -9.99
N GLU A 120 4.12 -9.69 -10.30
CA GLU A 120 3.61 -11.03 -10.57
C GLU A 120 2.93 -11.67 -9.37
N ALA A 121 3.40 -11.40 -8.15
CA ALA A 121 2.73 -11.86 -6.92
C ALA A 121 1.38 -11.16 -6.75
N ASN A 122 1.32 -9.85 -7.02
CA ASN A 122 0.06 -9.09 -7.01
C ASN A 122 -0.90 -9.57 -8.10
N ALA A 123 -0.41 -9.84 -9.31
CA ALA A 123 -1.22 -10.39 -10.39
C ALA A 123 -1.80 -11.77 -10.04
N ALA A 124 -0.99 -12.63 -9.41
CA ALA A 124 -1.44 -13.94 -8.94
C ALA A 124 -2.45 -13.84 -7.78
N ALA A 125 -2.25 -12.91 -6.84
CA ALA A 125 -3.19 -12.64 -5.76
C ALA A 125 -4.54 -12.13 -6.27
N LEU A 126 -4.52 -11.22 -7.23
CA LEU A 126 -5.71 -10.69 -7.88
C LEU A 126 -6.50 -11.78 -8.62
N ALA A 127 -5.80 -12.63 -9.39
CA ALA A 127 -6.43 -13.76 -10.09
C ALA A 127 -7.05 -14.75 -9.10
N TRP A 128 -6.35 -15.04 -8.02
CA TRP A 128 -6.80 -15.93 -6.97
C TRP A 128 -8.03 -15.37 -6.22
N ALA A 129 -8.01 -14.10 -5.82
CA ALA A 129 -9.15 -13.44 -5.19
C ALA A 129 -10.42 -13.53 -6.06
N HIS A 130 -10.29 -13.21 -7.34
CA HIS A 130 -11.42 -13.25 -8.28
C HIS A 130 -11.96 -14.67 -8.53
N SER A 131 -11.12 -15.71 -8.43
CA SER A 131 -11.60 -17.09 -8.58
C SER A 131 -12.57 -17.52 -7.47
N PHE A 132 -12.59 -16.78 -6.35
CA PHE A 132 -13.53 -16.94 -5.22
C PHE A 132 -14.59 -15.84 -5.17
N GLY A 133 -14.61 -14.92 -6.13
CA GLY A 133 -15.52 -13.78 -6.15
C GLY A 133 -15.20 -12.67 -5.15
N ALA A 134 -14.03 -12.74 -4.49
CA ALA A 134 -13.56 -11.70 -3.59
C ALA A 134 -13.18 -10.43 -4.37
N ARG A 135 -13.35 -9.27 -3.74
CA ARG A 135 -12.96 -7.98 -4.33
C ARG A 135 -11.49 -7.69 -4.08
N VAL A 136 -10.90 -6.90 -4.96
CA VAL A 136 -9.50 -6.48 -4.84
C VAL A 136 -9.41 -4.97 -4.70
N LEU A 137 -8.77 -4.52 -3.60
CA LEU A 137 -8.32 -3.15 -3.40
C LEU A 137 -6.82 -3.09 -3.67
N LEU A 138 -6.42 -2.23 -4.61
CA LEU A 138 -5.02 -1.93 -4.88
C LEU A 138 -4.70 -0.51 -4.39
N ASN A 139 -3.86 -0.40 -3.37
CA ASN A 139 -3.16 0.86 -3.08
C ASN A 139 -1.88 0.88 -3.93
N LEU A 140 -1.91 1.58 -5.06
CA LEU A 140 -0.81 1.62 -6.03
C LEU A 140 0.32 2.56 -5.54
N ALA A 141 0.96 2.17 -4.50
CA ALA A 141 2.03 2.87 -3.80
C ALA A 141 3.25 1.96 -3.60
N PRO A 142 4.42 2.29 -4.18
CA PRO A 142 4.66 3.34 -5.17
C PRO A 142 4.05 3.03 -6.55
N ALA A 143 3.63 4.07 -7.29
CA ALA A 143 3.13 3.90 -8.65
C ALA A 143 4.23 3.38 -9.58
N ARG A 144 3.93 2.34 -10.37
CA ARG A 144 4.84 1.70 -11.32
C ARG A 144 4.10 1.35 -12.62
N PRO A 145 4.74 1.53 -13.80
CA PRO A 145 4.12 1.20 -15.10
C PRO A 145 3.66 -0.26 -15.22
N THR A 146 4.34 -1.19 -14.54
CA THR A 146 4.02 -2.63 -14.55
C THR A 146 2.62 -2.97 -14.08
N TYR A 147 1.92 -2.03 -13.45
CA TYR A 147 0.55 -2.23 -12.97
C TYR A 147 -0.53 -1.86 -13.99
N ALA A 148 -0.17 -1.30 -15.16
CA ALA A 148 -1.15 -0.91 -16.20
C ALA A 148 -1.97 -2.10 -16.70
N ASP A 149 -1.36 -3.27 -16.88
CA ASP A 149 -1.97 -4.44 -17.51
C ASP A 149 -3.09 -5.09 -16.67
N PHE A 150 -3.12 -4.85 -15.37
CA PHE A 150 -4.17 -5.42 -14.53
C PHE A 150 -5.09 -4.39 -13.86
N MET A 151 -4.96 -3.11 -14.22
CA MET A 151 -5.87 -2.05 -13.74
C MET A 151 -7.34 -2.38 -13.98
N ALA A 152 -7.68 -2.90 -15.17
CA ALA A 152 -9.04 -3.27 -15.52
C ALA A 152 -9.67 -4.36 -14.62
N ARG A 153 -8.85 -5.05 -13.83
CA ARG A 153 -9.28 -6.12 -12.92
C ARG A 153 -9.31 -5.70 -11.46
N VAL A 154 -8.91 -4.47 -11.15
CA VAL A 154 -8.96 -3.90 -9.80
C VAL A 154 -10.37 -3.42 -9.51
N ASP A 155 -10.94 -3.78 -8.37
CA ASP A 155 -12.25 -3.29 -7.97
C ASP A 155 -12.16 -1.89 -7.37
N ILE A 156 -11.17 -1.66 -6.51
CA ILE A 156 -10.95 -0.40 -5.80
C ILE A 156 -9.49 0.02 -5.97
N LEU A 157 -9.25 1.16 -6.59
CA LEU A 157 -7.91 1.77 -6.71
C LEU A 157 -7.78 2.90 -5.71
N VAL A 158 -6.69 2.89 -4.94
CA VAL A 158 -6.30 3.98 -4.04
C VAL A 158 -4.91 4.48 -4.43
N VAL A 159 -4.78 5.79 -4.60
CA VAL A 159 -3.54 6.49 -4.95
C VAL A 159 -3.48 7.83 -4.23
N ASN A 160 -2.29 8.39 -4.03
CA ASN A 160 -2.13 9.80 -3.67
C ASN A 160 -2.04 10.69 -4.93
N GLU A 161 -1.88 12.01 -4.74
CA GLU A 161 -1.81 12.99 -5.84
C GLU A 161 -0.67 12.66 -6.82
N THR A 162 0.50 12.38 -6.29
CA THR A 162 1.71 12.09 -7.08
C THR A 162 1.55 10.79 -7.86
N GLU A 163 1.09 9.74 -7.21
CA GLU A 163 0.85 8.42 -7.80
C GLU A 163 -0.24 8.50 -8.89
N ALA A 164 -1.29 9.28 -8.66
CA ALA A 164 -2.35 9.53 -9.62
C ALA A 164 -1.82 10.19 -10.90
N GLY A 165 -1.03 11.25 -10.75
CA GLY A 165 -0.37 11.92 -11.86
C GLY A 165 0.56 11.00 -12.64
N LEU A 166 1.43 10.26 -11.93
CA LEU A 166 2.35 9.29 -12.54
C LEU A 166 1.59 8.19 -13.32
N THR A 167 0.48 7.69 -12.77
CA THR A 167 -0.32 6.63 -13.41
C THR A 167 -0.97 7.11 -14.72
N LEU A 168 -1.37 8.38 -14.79
CA LEU A 168 -1.98 8.97 -15.99
C LEU A 168 -0.95 9.64 -16.93
N GLY A 169 0.32 9.73 -16.54
CA GLY A 169 1.34 10.45 -17.30
C GLY A 169 1.10 11.97 -17.35
N MET A 170 0.57 12.54 -16.27
CA MET A 170 0.22 13.96 -16.16
C MET A 170 0.66 14.55 -14.81
N PRO A 171 0.67 15.88 -14.63
CA PRO A 171 0.95 16.49 -13.33
C PRO A 171 -0.01 16.02 -12.24
N ALA A 172 0.48 16.02 -10.99
CA ALA A 172 -0.38 15.82 -9.82
C ALA A 172 -1.47 16.92 -9.76
N PRO A 173 -2.68 16.61 -9.24
CA PRO A 173 -3.74 17.61 -9.10
C PRO A 173 -3.32 18.71 -8.12
N ALA A 174 -3.60 19.96 -8.45
CA ALA A 174 -3.34 21.11 -7.61
C ALA A 174 -4.55 21.52 -6.76
N SER A 175 -5.68 20.84 -6.89
CA SER A 175 -6.92 21.13 -6.17
C SER A 175 -7.82 19.91 -6.05
N PRO A 176 -8.73 19.87 -5.06
CA PRO A 176 -9.76 18.83 -4.95
C PRO A 176 -10.63 18.70 -6.22
N THR A 177 -10.92 19.82 -6.91
CA THR A 177 -11.70 19.82 -8.14
C THR A 177 -10.95 19.09 -9.28
N GLU A 178 -9.66 19.34 -9.44
CA GLU A 178 -8.82 18.63 -10.40
C GLU A 178 -8.71 17.15 -10.04
N ALA A 179 -8.57 16.83 -8.75
CA ALA A 179 -8.49 15.46 -8.26
C ALA A 179 -9.75 14.63 -8.57
N ILE A 180 -10.95 15.25 -8.57
CA ILE A 180 -12.19 14.59 -9.03
C ILE A 180 -12.07 14.23 -10.52
N GLY A 181 -11.55 15.11 -11.35
CA GLY A 181 -11.29 14.85 -12.77
C GLY A 181 -10.31 13.70 -12.97
N ILE A 182 -9.22 13.69 -12.21
CA ILE A 182 -8.22 12.62 -12.19
C ILE A 182 -8.82 11.28 -11.72
N ALA A 183 -9.63 11.28 -10.67
CA ALA A 183 -10.31 10.06 -10.20
C ALA A 183 -11.22 9.45 -11.28
N ARG A 184 -11.94 10.28 -12.06
CA ARG A 184 -12.73 9.84 -13.21
C ARG A 184 -11.85 9.26 -14.32
N ALA A 185 -10.72 9.91 -14.63
CA ALA A 185 -9.78 9.44 -15.65
C ALA A 185 -9.17 8.09 -15.27
N LEU A 186 -8.70 7.93 -14.03
CA LEU A 186 -8.19 6.66 -13.49
C LEU A 186 -9.25 5.56 -13.53
N ARG A 187 -10.50 5.89 -13.20
CA ARG A 187 -11.60 4.93 -13.32
C ARG A 187 -11.81 4.48 -14.78
N GLY A 188 -11.56 5.35 -15.75
CA GLY A 188 -11.57 5.02 -17.18
C GLY A 188 -10.55 3.95 -17.59
N LEU A 189 -9.51 3.69 -16.76
CA LEU A 189 -8.54 2.60 -16.97
C LEU A 189 -9.07 1.22 -16.54
N GLY A 190 -10.25 1.16 -15.88
CA GLY A 190 -10.93 -0.09 -15.56
C GLY A 190 -11.38 -0.28 -14.12
N PRO A 191 -10.75 0.30 -13.08
CA PRO A 191 -11.22 0.14 -11.70
C PRO A 191 -12.67 0.56 -11.54
N LYS A 192 -13.45 -0.17 -10.73
CA LYS A 192 -14.86 0.16 -10.47
C LYS A 192 -15.00 1.40 -9.59
N HIS A 193 -14.11 1.52 -8.62
CA HIS A 193 -14.03 2.63 -7.66
C HIS A 193 -12.60 3.15 -7.63
N VAL A 194 -12.45 4.47 -7.54
CA VAL A 194 -11.14 5.12 -7.40
C VAL A 194 -11.22 6.11 -6.25
N MET A 195 -10.15 6.16 -5.46
CA MET A 195 -9.92 7.16 -4.43
C MET A 195 -8.55 7.80 -4.65
N VAL A 196 -8.49 9.12 -4.67
CA VAL A 196 -7.26 9.91 -4.69
C VAL A 196 -7.17 10.63 -3.35
N THR A 197 -6.19 10.24 -2.53
CA THR A 197 -5.94 10.89 -1.23
C THR A 197 -5.21 12.22 -1.43
N LEU A 198 -5.60 13.25 -0.66
CA LEU A 198 -5.17 14.63 -0.81
C LEU A 198 -4.58 15.21 0.50
N GLY A 199 -4.02 14.35 1.33
CA GLY A 199 -3.47 14.76 2.62
C GLY A 199 -4.50 15.55 3.46
N ALA A 200 -4.15 16.78 3.84
CA ALA A 200 -5.02 17.64 4.65
C ALA A 200 -6.32 18.07 3.94
N ASP A 201 -6.38 17.97 2.62
CA ASP A 201 -7.57 18.31 1.84
C ASP A 201 -8.57 17.13 1.72
N GLY A 202 -8.26 15.97 2.33
CA GLY A 202 -9.17 14.82 2.36
C GLY A 202 -8.97 13.87 1.19
N ALA A 203 -10.03 13.53 0.44
CA ALA A 203 -9.96 12.59 -0.67
C ALA A 203 -10.99 12.90 -1.77
N ALA A 204 -10.57 12.81 -3.03
CA ALA A 204 -11.47 12.76 -4.17
C ALA A 204 -11.78 11.31 -4.55
N TRP A 205 -12.96 11.07 -5.10
CA TRP A 205 -13.39 9.72 -5.48
C TRP A 205 -14.21 9.70 -6.77
N ALA A 206 -14.24 8.54 -7.42
CA ALA A 206 -15.13 8.25 -8.54
C ALA A 206 -15.67 6.80 -8.44
N SER A 207 -16.97 6.63 -8.64
CA SER A 207 -17.68 5.35 -8.54
C SER A 207 -18.91 5.35 -9.44
N GLY A 208 -19.03 4.39 -10.35
CA GLY A 208 -20.13 4.41 -11.32
C GLY A 208 -20.15 5.70 -12.15
N SER A 209 -21.27 6.39 -12.18
CA SER A 209 -21.42 7.72 -12.82
C SER A 209 -21.08 8.87 -11.88
N GLU A 210 -20.92 8.61 -10.61
CA GLU A 210 -20.72 9.62 -9.57
C GLU A 210 -19.24 9.87 -9.30
N ALA A 211 -18.93 11.07 -8.86
CA ALA A 211 -17.62 11.44 -8.34
C ALA A 211 -17.77 12.66 -7.44
N GLY A 212 -16.87 12.78 -6.47
CA GLY A 212 -16.95 13.85 -5.50
C GLY A 212 -15.66 13.99 -4.68
N HIS A 213 -15.73 14.87 -3.71
CA HIS A 213 -14.67 15.13 -2.74
C HIS A 213 -15.24 15.01 -1.32
N CYS A 214 -14.47 14.39 -0.45
CA CYS A 214 -14.73 14.32 0.99
C CYS A 214 -13.60 15.09 1.68
N PRO A 215 -13.88 16.20 2.39
CA PRO A 215 -12.85 16.93 3.10
C PRO A 215 -12.30 16.11 4.27
N ALA A 216 -11.05 16.38 4.65
CA ALA A 216 -10.46 15.75 5.83
C ALA A 216 -11.19 16.17 7.11
N LEU A 217 -11.22 15.25 8.07
CA LEU A 217 -11.68 15.59 9.42
C LEU A 217 -10.60 16.40 10.13
N THR A 218 -10.98 17.55 10.69
CA THR A 218 -10.07 18.37 11.50
C THR A 218 -10.09 17.82 12.93
N LEU A 219 -9.14 16.97 13.27
CA LEU A 219 -9.01 16.35 14.59
C LEU A 219 -7.94 17.01 15.50
N GLY A 220 -7.46 18.21 15.13
CA GLY A 220 -6.32 18.91 15.76
C GLY A 220 -5.03 18.75 14.95
N GLU A 221 -3.89 19.08 15.55
CA GLU A 221 -2.58 18.88 14.92
C GLU A 221 -2.30 17.38 14.76
N ALA A 222 -1.81 16.98 13.57
CA ALA A 222 -1.35 15.63 13.36
C ALA A 222 -0.17 15.33 14.29
N VAL A 223 -0.26 14.29 15.07
CA VAL A 223 0.83 13.77 15.91
C VAL A 223 1.40 12.58 15.18
N ASP A 224 2.65 12.71 14.74
CA ASP A 224 3.41 11.62 14.13
C ASP A 224 4.02 10.71 15.22
#